data_0cd22c66ada059ec7786ff426a244fc3
#
_entry.id   0cd22c66ada059ec7786ff426a244fc3
#
_cell.length_a   1.000
_cell.length_b   1.000
_cell.length_c   1.000
_cell.angle_alpha   90.00
_cell.angle_beta   90.00
_cell.angle_gamma   90.00
#
_symmetry.space_group_name_H-M   'P 1'
#
loop_
_entity.id
_entity.type
_entity.pdbx_description
1 polymer ?
#
loop_
_entity_poly.entity_id
_entity_poly.type
_entity_poly.pdbx_seq_one_letter_code
_entity_poly.pdbx_strand_id
1 'polypeptide(L)'
;MGSRIKHLLEEVEFTYLKMKTLYQEIGDANRNGKRGKAQQLIHTRRYLYKKLLTFKEKFNNILKGSVCNIQYEYKDINKEGDPITSSALLVNVTDEEIEDILKLYCKFHGYQFIRILEIQRIPTKFG
;
A
#
# COMPACT_ATOMS: atom_id res chain seq x y z
N MET A 1 -8.41 9.61 -15.39
CA MET A 1 -7.47 9.54 -14.81
C MET A 1 -7.07 8.98 -13.46
N GLY A 2 -7.87 8.12 -12.87
CA GLY A 2 -7.41 7.30 -11.76
C GLY A 2 -6.41 6.23 -12.14
N SER A 3 -6.05 6.13 -13.44
CA SER A 3 -5.19 5.06 -13.95
C SER A 3 -3.81 5.02 -13.30
N ARG A 4 -3.24 6.18 -12.97
CA ARG A 4 -1.92 6.29 -12.35
C ARG A 4 -1.90 5.64 -10.96
N ILE A 5 -2.88 5.94 -10.11
CA ILE A 5 -2.99 5.38 -8.76
C ILE A 5 -3.37 3.91 -8.84
N LYS A 6 -4.33 3.58 -9.69
CA LYS A 6 -4.76 2.19 -9.87
C LYS A 6 -3.61 1.31 -10.34
N HIS A 7 -2.82 1.80 -11.28
CA HIS A 7 -1.65 1.08 -11.77
C HIS A 7 -0.61 0.86 -10.66
N LEU A 8 -0.36 1.90 -9.85
CA LEU A 8 0.54 1.79 -8.72
C LEU A 8 0.03 0.78 -7.69
N LEU A 9 -1.27 0.79 -7.40
CA LEU A 9 -1.88 -0.18 -6.48
C LEU A 9 -1.69 -1.61 -6.99
N GLU A 10 -1.93 -1.85 -8.27
CA GLU A 10 -1.75 -3.17 -8.88
C GLU A 10 -0.31 -3.64 -8.79
N GLU A 11 0.66 -2.76 -9.05
CA GLU A 11 2.08 -3.09 -8.95
C GLU A 11 2.49 -3.41 -7.51
N VAL A 12 1.99 -2.66 -6.55
CA VAL A 12 2.28 -2.89 -5.13
C VAL A 12 1.71 -4.24 -4.68
N GLU A 13 0.46 -4.52 -5.03
CA GLU A 13 -0.18 -5.80 -4.69
C GLU A 13 0.57 -6.99 -5.30
N PHE A 14 0.97 -6.87 -6.57
CA PHE A 14 1.75 -7.90 -7.26
C PHE A 14 3.10 -8.12 -6.58
N THR A 15 3.76 -7.03 -6.17
CA THR A 15 5.07 -7.12 -5.49
C THR A 15 4.94 -7.81 -4.14
N TYR A 16 3.91 -7.49 -3.35
CA TYR A 16 3.67 -8.16 -2.08
C TYR A 16 3.39 -9.65 -2.26
N LEU A 17 2.62 -10.00 -3.30
CA LEU A 17 2.34 -11.41 -3.59
C LEU A 17 3.61 -12.16 -3.93
N LYS A 18 4.48 -11.57 -4.76
CA LYS A 18 5.78 -12.16 -5.08
C LYS A 18 6.66 -12.33 -3.85
N MET A 19 6.68 -11.34 -2.96
CA MET A 19 7.46 -11.42 -1.72
C MET A 19 6.96 -12.54 -0.83
N LYS A 20 5.66 -12.73 -0.75
CA LYS A 20 5.06 -13.82 0.03
C LYS A 20 5.49 -15.18 -0.52
N THR A 21 5.46 -15.35 -1.84
CA THR A 21 5.89 -16.59 -2.51
C THR A 21 7.38 -16.84 -2.26
N LEU A 22 8.21 -15.80 -2.39
CA LEU A 22 9.66 -15.92 -2.12
C LEU A 22 9.94 -16.30 -0.67
N TYR A 23 9.19 -15.75 0.26
CA TYR A 23 9.37 -16.08 1.67
C TYR A 23 9.15 -17.58 1.91
N GLN A 24 8.11 -18.15 1.29
CA GLN A 24 7.83 -19.59 1.37
C GLN A 24 8.95 -20.40 0.71
N GLU A 25 9.42 -19.99 -0.48
CA GLU A 25 10.49 -20.67 -1.18
C GLU A 25 11.81 -20.65 -0.41
N ILE A 26 12.12 -19.52 0.24
CA ILE A 26 13.31 -19.40 1.09
C ILE A 26 13.23 -20.40 2.25
N GLY A 27 12.07 -20.49 2.91
CA GLY A 27 11.85 -21.45 3.97
C GLY A 27 12.04 -22.87 3.51
N ASP A 28 11.50 -23.22 2.35
CA ASP A 28 11.64 -24.56 1.77
C ASP A 28 13.09 -24.87 1.41
N ALA A 29 13.80 -23.92 0.81
CA ALA A 29 15.20 -24.10 0.45
C ALA A 29 16.07 -24.34 1.69
N ASN A 30 15.82 -23.61 2.78
CA ASN A 30 16.54 -23.79 4.04
C ASN A 30 16.25 -25.15 4.66
N ARG A 31 14.99 -25.59 4.67
CA ARG A 31 14.61 -26.90 5.20
C ARG A 31 15.24 -28.04 4.41
N ASN A 32 15.45 -27.84 3.12
CA ASN A 32 16.07 -28.86 2.24
C ASN A 32 17.58 -28.72 2.15
N GLY A 33 18.21 -27.86 2.94
CA GLY A 33 19.65 -27.68 2.96
C GLY A 33 20.23 -26.97 1.75
N LYS A 34 19.41 -26.30 0.95
CA LYS A 34 19.83 -25.61 -0.28
C LYS A 34 20.19 -24.14 0.01
N ARG A 35 21.32 -23.94 0.71
CA ARG A 35 21.71 -22.60 1.16
C ARG A 35 21.99 -21.62 0.01
N GLY A 36 22.62 -22.10 -1.07
CA GLY A 36 22.91 -21.25 -2.23
C GLY A 36 21.64 -20.72 -2.88
N LYS A 37 20.62 -21.58 -3.03
CA LYS A 37 19.33 -21.18 -3.56
C LYS A 37 18.62 -20.21 -2.64
N ALA A 38 18.66 -20.46 -1.32
CA ALA A 38 18.06 -19.56 -0.34
C ALA A 38 18.68 -18.16 -0.41
N GLN A 39 20.00 -18.06 -0.56
CA GLN A 39 20.67 -16.76 -0.68
C GLN A 39 20.26 -16.01 -1.94
N GLN A 40 20.12 -16.68 -3.07
CA GLN A 40 19.65 -16.06 -4.30
C GLN A 40 18.23 -15.52 -4.15
N LEU A 41 17.36 -16.28 -3.50
CA LEU A 41 15.99 -15.86 -3.23
C LEU A 41 15.94 -14.65 -2.29
N ILE A 42 16.83 -14.61 -1.29
CA ILE A 42 16.95 -13.47 -0.38
C ILE A 42 17.37 -12.21 -1.15
N HIS A 43 18.30 -12.30 -2.09
CA HIS A 43 18.68 -11.18 -2.93
C HIS A 43 17.51 -10.65 -3.74
N THR A 44 16.72 -11.54 -4.33
CA THR A 44 15.53 -11.16 -5.08
C THR A 44 14.50 -10.46 -4.16
N ARG A 45 14.33 -10.98 -2.95
CA ARG A 45 13.44 -10.37 -1.96
C ARG A 45 13.89 -8.94 -1.61
N ARG A 46 15.18 -8.71 -1.43
CA ARG A 46 15.73 -7.38 -1.16
C ARG A 46 15.48 -6.41 -2.31
N TYR A 47 15.61 -6.89 -3.53
CA TYR A 47 15.30 -6.09 -4.72
C TYR A 47 13.84 -5.67 -4.73
N LEU A 48 12.92 -6.59 -4.45
CA LEU A 48 11.50 -6.31 -4.39
C LEU A 48 11.16 -5.34 -3.26
N TYR A 49 11.83 -5.47 -2.12
CA TYR A 49 11.65 -4.54 -1.00
C TYR A 49 12.05 -3.12 -1.38
N LYS A 50 13.19 -2.96 -2.04
CA LYS A 50 13.62 -1.64 -2.55
C LYS A 50 12.62 -1.07 -3.55
N LYS A 51 12.03 -1.92 -4.37
CA LYS A 51 11.00 -1.52 -5.32
C LYS A 51 9.77 -0.99 -4.60
N LEU A 52 9.36 -1.63 -3.50
CA LEU A 52 8.26 -1.15 -2.67
C LEU A 52 8.55 0.24 -2.08
N LEU A 53 9.77 0.49 -1.63
CA LEU A 53 10.16 1.81 -1.14
C LEU A 53 10.04 2.88 -2.22
N THR A 54 10.41 2.56 -3.45
CA THR A 54 10.26 3.46 -4.59
C THR A 54 8.77 3.75 -4.86
N PHE A 55 7.92 2.76 -4.80
CA PHE A 55 6.47 2.94 -4.95
C PHE A 55 5.91 3.82 -3.85
N LYS A 56 6.38 3.65 -2.61
CA LYS A 56 5.96 4.46 -1.48
C LYS A 56 6.33 5.93 -1.69
N GLU A 57 7.52 6.21 -2.20
CA GLU A 57 7.94 7.57 -2.52
C GLU A 57 7.07 8.20 -3.61
N LYS A 58 6.77 7.45 -4.67
CA LYS A 58 5.86 7.91 -5.73
C LYS A 58 4.48 8.22 -5.17
N PHE A 59 3.98 7.38 -4.29
CA PHE A 59 2.70 7.58 -3.63
C PHE A 59 2.68 8.88 -2.83
N ASN A 60 3.71 9.11 -2.02
CA ASN A 60 3.83 10.32 -1.21
C ASN A 60 3.89 11.58 -2.10
N ASN A 61 4.55 11.51 -3.24
CA ASN A 61 4.63 12.64 -4.18
C ASN A 61 3.29 12.95 -4.84
N ILE A 62 2.48 11.93 -5.09
CA ILE A 62 1.13 12.10 -5.65
C ILE A 62 0.21 12.83 -4.66
N LEU A 63 0.44 12.65 -3.37
CA LEU A 63 -0.41 13.23 -2.33
C LEU A 63 -0.17 14.73 -2.06
N LYS A 64 0.76 15.36 -2.74
CA LYS A 64 1.03 16.79 -2.56
C LYS A 64 0.05 17.64 -3.39
N GLY A 65 -0.62 18.64 -2.76
CA GLY A 65 -1.54 19.55 -3.46
C GLY A 65 -2.80 19.89 -2.66
N SER A 66 -4.00 19.87 -3.27
CA SER A 66 -5.26 20.29 -2.66
C SER A 66 -5.76 19.34 -1.55
N VAL A 67 -6.68 19.82 -0.69
CA VAL A 67 -6.99 19.11 0.55
C VAL A 67 -8.40 18.51 0.53
N CYS A 68 -8.47 17.23 0.83
CA CYS A 68 -9.70 16.49 1.01
C CYS A 68 -9.58 15.68 2.31
N ASN A 69 -10.50 15.94 3.25
CA ASN A 69 -10.52 15.19 4.50
C ASN A 69 -11.45 13.99 4.35
N ILE A 70 -10.92 12.81 4.60
CA ILE A 70 -11.64 11.57 4.38
C ILE A 70 -11.64 10.76 5.67
N GLN A 71 -12.83 10.37 6.10
CA GLN A 71 -12.98 9.42 7.20
C GLN A 71 -13.20 8.03 6.60
N TYR A 72 -12.46 7.06 7.10
CA TYR A 72 -12.51 5.70 6.59
C TYR A 72 -12.29 4.70 7.70
N GLU A 73 -12.71 3.46 7.42
CA GLU A 73 -12.48 2.34 8.33
C GLU A 73 -11.40 1.42 7.77
N TYR A 74 -10.55 0.94 8.66
CA TYR A 74 -9.54 -0.07 8.34
C TYR A 74 -9.45 -1.08 9.47
N LYS A 75 -8.80 -2.19 9.20
CA LYS A 75 -8.54 -3.23 10.18
C LYS A 75 -7.07 -3.64 10.12
N ASP A 76 -6.47 -3.84 11.28
CA ASP A 76 -5.11 -4.39 11.36
C ASP A 76 -5.20 -5.90 11.04
N ILE A 77 -4.46 -6.33 10.03
CA ILE A 77 -4.48 -7.71 9.56
C ILE A 77 -4.03 -8.68 10.66
N ASN A 78 -3.15 -8.22 11.54
CA ASN A 78 -2.54 -9.05 12.59
C ASN A 78 -3.28 -9.00 13.91
N LYS A 79 -4.37 -8.24 14.01
CA LYS A 79 -5.15 -8.10 15.24
C LYS A 79 -6.60 -8.45 15.01
N GLU A 80 -7.18 -9.16 15.96
CA GLU A 80 -8.62 -9.39 15.98
C GLU A 80 -9.29 -8.21 16.67
N GLY A 81 -10.50 -7.89 16.23
CA GLY A 81 -11.27 -6.82 16.83
C GLY A 81 -12.09 -6.06 15.81
N ASP A 82 -12.73 -5.01 16.28
CA ASP A 82 -13.58 -4.15 15.46
C ASP A 82 -12.75 -3.28 14.52
N PRO A 83 -13.33 -2.87 13.38
CA PRO A 83 -12.66 -1.91 12.50
C PRO A 83 -12.34 -0.61 13.21
N ILE A 84 -11.23 0.01 12.83
CA ILE A 84 -10.78 1.27 13.39
C ILE A 84 -11.15 2.40 12.42
N THR A 85 -11.72 3.47 12.96
CA THR A 85 -12.02 4.68 12.18
C THR A 85 -10.83 5.61 12.24
N SER A 86 -10.41 6.12 11.09
CA SER A 86 -9.32 7.08 11.00
C SER A 86 -9.65 8.15 9.98
N SER A 87 -8.85 9.19 9.94
CA SER A 87 -9.01 10.26 8.96
C SER A 87 -7.71 10.49 8.22
N ALA A 88 -7.83 10.85 6.94
CA ALA A 88 -6.70 11.17 6.10
C ALA A 88 -6.95 12.49 5.38
N LEU A 89 -5.89 13.29 5.27
CA LEU A 89 -5.91 14.50 4.45
C LEU A 89 -5.25 14.16 3.12
N LEU A 90 -6.06 14.11 2.07
CA LEU A 90 -5.57 13.83 0.73
C LEU A 90 -5.58 15.09 -0.11
N VAL A 91 -4.62 15.19 -0.97
CA VAL A 91 -4.34 16.42 -1.71
C VAL A 91 -4.33 16.14 -3.21
N ASN A 92 -5.02 17.00 -3.94
CA ASN A 92 -5.07 16.98 -5.40
C ASN A 92 -5.55 15.66 -5.99
N VAL A 93 -6.60 15.08 -5.38
CA VAL A 93 -7.13 13.77 -5.78
C VAL A 93 -8.56 13.91 -6.30
N THR A 94 -8.91 13.07 -7.26
CA THR A 94 -10.29 12.92 -7.72
C THR A 94 -11.01 11.89 -6.87
N ASP A 95 -12.34 11.91 -6.89
CA ASP A 95 -13.13 10.94 -6.12
C ASP A 95 -12.81 9.50 -6.52
N GLU A 96 -12.49 9.28 -7.79
CA GLU A 96 -12.15 7.95 -8.30
C GLU A 96 -10.83 7.43 -7.72
N GLU A 97 -9.90 8.33 -7.41
CA GLU A 97 -8.60 7.97 -6.88
C GLU A 97 -8.58 7.71 -5.38
N ILE A 98 -9.56 8.27 -4.64
CA ILE A 98 -9.56 8.26 -3.17
C ILE A 98 -9.49 6.83 -2.62
N GLU A 99 -10.34 5.94 -3.10
CA GLU A 99 -10.38 4.57 -2.59
C GLU A 99 -9.06 3.84 -2.84
N ASP A 100 -8.49 3.99 -4.03
CA ASP A 100 -7.23 3.35 -4.38
C ASP A 100 -6.07 3.89 -3.54
N ILE A 101 -6.08 5.20 -3.25
CA ILE A 101 -5.08 5.84 -2.40
C ILE A 101 -5.16 5.29 -0.97
N LEU A 102 -6.37 5.15 -0.42
CA LEU A 102 -6.54 4.60 0.92
C LEU A 102 -6.15 3.13 0.98
N LYS A 103 -6.44 2.37 -0.06
CA LYS A 103 -5.99 0.98 -0.15
C LYS A 103 -4.47 0.87 -0.14
N LEU A 104 -3.78 1.73 -0.89
CA LEU A 104 -2.33 1.78 -0.90
C LEU A 104 -1.77 2.16 0.47
N TYR A 105 -2.33 3.20 1.08
CA TYR A 105 -1.90 3.65 2.40
C TYR A 105 -2.03 2.51 3.42
N CYS A 106 -3.18 1.85 3.44
CA CYS A 106 -3.41 0.73 4.35
C CYS A 106 -2.44 -0.42 4.08
N LYS A 107 -2.18 -0.72 2.81
CA LYS A 107 -1.27 -1.79 2.42
C LYS A 107 0.15 -1.54 2.94
N PHE A 108 0.65 -0.31 2.82
CA PHE A 108 1.98 0.04 3.31
C PHE A 108 2.10 -0.03 4.83
N HIS A 109 0.99 0.07 5.56
CA HIS A 109 0.98 0.01 7.01
C HIS A 109 0.55 -1.35 7.59
N GLY A 110 0.29 -2.33 6.73
CA GLY A 110 -0.16 -3.65 7.16
C GLY A 110 -1.61 -3.68 7.61
N TYR A 111 -2.42 -2.76 7.09
CA TYR A 111 -3.85 -2.68 7.38
C TYR A 111 -4.68 -3.12 6.20
N GLN A 112 -5.90 -3.53 6.47
CA GLN A 112 -6.90 -3.83 5.45
C GLN A 112 -7.89 -2.68 5.38
N PHE A 113 -8.00 -2.04 4.22
CA PHE A 113 -9.01 -1.01 3.97
C PHE A 113 -10.40 -1.67 3.93
N ILE A 114 -11.38 -1.05 4.58
CA ILE A 114 -12.75 -1.57 4.63
C ILE A 114 -13.68 -0.69 3.81
N ARG A 115 -13.85 0.58 4.20
CA ARG A 115 -14.76 1.48 3.48
C ARG A 115 -14.49 2.95 3.81
N ILE A 116 -15.00 3.82 2.96
CA ILE A 116 -15.03 5.25 3.18
C ILE A 116 -16.32 5.60 3.92
N LEU A 117 -16.20 6.36 5.00
CA LEU A 117 -17.36 6.81 5.78
C LEU A 117 -17.83 8.18 5.34
N GLU A 118 -16.90 9.11 5.12
CA GLU A 118 -17.24 10.48 4.74
C GLU A 118 -16.10 11.11 3.96
N ILE A 119 -16.48 11.93 2.97
CA ILE A 119 -15.52 12.73 2.19
C ILE A 119 -15.90 14.19 2.36
N GLN A 120 -15.00 14.98 2.93
CA GLN A 120 -15.19 16.41 3.09
C GLN A 120 -14.12 17.16 2.32
N ARG A 121 -14.54 17.91 1.31
CA ARG A 121 -13.62 18.74 0.53
C ARG A 121 -13.45 20.09 1.21
N ILE A 122 -12.18 20.45 1.43
CA ILE A 122 -11.84 21.73 2.04
C ILE A 122 -11.54 22.71 0.91
N PRO A 123 -12.34 23.78 0.75
CA PRO A 123 -12.08 24.75 -0.30
C PRO A 123 -10.75 25.44 -0.04
N THR A 124 -9.88 25.41 -1.04
CA THR A 124 -8.61 26.12 -0.97
C THR A 124 -8.88 27.58 -1.38
N LYS A 125 -8.52 28.52 -0.49
CA LYS A 125 -8.70 29.94 -0.76
C LYS A 125 -7.80 30.48 -1.87
N PHE A 126 -6.93 29.64 -2.38
CA PHE A 126 -5.96 29.98 -3.42
C PHE A 126 -6.25 29.16 -4.67
N GLY A 127 -7.45 29.30 -5.13
CA GLY A 127 -7.85 28.65 -6.40
C GLY A 127 -7.59 29.59 -7.54
#